data_35be95e70ec548cf0c9b8879d098e86f
#
_entry.id   35be95e70ec548cf0c9b8879d098e86f
#
_cell.length_a   1.000
_cell.length_b   1.000
_cell.length_c   1.000
_cell.angle_alpha   90.00
_cell.angle_beta   90.00
_cell.angle_gamma   90.00
#
_symmetry.space_group_name_H-M   'P 1'
#
loop_
_entity.id
_entity.type
_entity.pdbx_description
1 polymer ?
#
loop_
_entity_poly.entity_id
_entity_poly.type
_entity_poly.pdbx_seq_one_letter_code
_entity_poly.pdbx_strand_id
1 'polypeptide(L)'
;MGNRSIRNGLGISLTLIASCLMQAALAQSTSKTTPRPLDQPQPPAGAGPGADTIHAWQDRKFGMFIHFGLYSLAGGVWNGKHVDNGYSEQILANAPLPPKQYEALAGQFDPVHFDPDAIVALAKAAGMKFIVITAKHHDGFNLFHTAQTPYNTVDGTPYRRDIVKELADACARGGLKFGVYYSTIDWHHPGGNTYIEGNSNPITPAQEAFNVAQLKELLGNYGPIAEIWFDMGKPTPAQSAHFAQTVHALQPQTMISGRVWNYQGDFAVMGDNSEPDVGMEQPWQAPASMFPQTWGYRSWQARNDVSGKVRENITRLVRVVSQGGNYILNIGPEGDGSVVPYEAQVLQGIGQWMQRNGEAIYATRKQPFPALDFGYATVGPHALYLFVSKMPADGRLHLPGVTDTAFGRAYRLGFPNASVDVQSDKDGVSIALDRLAANDADAFMPVFVLPLKGPLHVRPEAIAAAADGSIHLQAAQAQHYLNYNGEGYEAPATLYKLAWQADAKASSYVATIHYTAAARPARWDLWIDGKRYPVASTTGVASQVIKVSRDRVAHPYAMQVELTPSAPFKQGEALPVTVEAVEFVPVQ
;
A
#
# COMPACT_ATOMS: atom_id res chain seq x y z
N MET A 1 -59.46 -29.98 6.80
CA MET A 1 -59.01 -30.62 8.00
C MET A 1 -57.53 -30.96 7.79
N GLY A 2 -56.53 -30.44 8.44
CA GLY A 2 -56.36 -29.60 9.58
C GLY A 2 -55.01 -28.91 9.51
N ASN A 3 -55.04 -27.65 9.88
CA ASN A 3 -53.87 -26.80 10.15
C ASN A 3 -52.99 -27.39 11.23
N ARG A 4 -51.65 -27.36 11.06
CA ARG A 4 -50.73 -27.22 12.19
C ARG A 4 -49.58 -26.30 11.80
N SER A 5 -49.60 -25.13 12.41
CA SER A 5 -48.55 -24.14 12.49
C SER A 5 -47.28 -24.71 13.13
N ILE A 6 -46.12 -24.41 12.56
CA ILE A 6 -44.85 -24.45 13.26
C ILE A 6 -44.31 -23.00 13.28
N ARG A 7 -44.54 -22.35 14.39
CA ARG A 7 -43.75 -21.17 14.85
C ARG A 7 -42.84 -21.71 15.95
N ASN A 8 -41.56 -21.55 15.76
CA ASN A 8 -40.49 -21.26 16.72
C ASN A 8 -39.16 -21.82 16.18
N GLY A 9 -38.25 -20.94 15.83
CA GLY A 9 -36.90 -21.31 15.43
C GLY A 9 -36.09 -20.25 14.71
N LEU A 10 -36.39 -18.97 14.90
CA LEU A 10 -35.64 -17.89 14.21
C LEU A 10 -35.05 -16.83 15.17
N GLY A 11 -34.75 -17.19 16.38
CA GLY A 11 -34.29 -16.23 17.40
C GLY A 11 -32.80 -16.30 17.79
N ILE A 12 -32.10 -17.35 17.43
CA ILE A 12 -30.73 -17.59 17.97
C ILE A 12 -29.64 -17.41 16.90
N SER A 13 -29.99 -17.48 15.62
CA SER A 13 -28.97 -17.37 14.54
C SER A 13 -28.55 -15.92 14.20
N LEU A 14 -29.34 -14.91 14.50
CA LEU A 14 -28.99 -13.53 14.16
C LEU A 14 -27.94 -12.90 15.09
N THR A 15 -27.92 -13.30 16.34
CA THR A 15 -26.96 -12.73 17.33
C THR A 15 -25.54 -13.28 17.14
N LEU A 16 -25.41 -14.53 16.73
CA LEU A 16 -24.11 -15.12 16.41
C LEU A 16 -23.54 -14.63 15.07
N ILE A 17 -24.41 -14.38 14.09
CA ILE A 17 -23.99 -13.82 12.80
C ILE A 17 -23.57 -12.34 12.95
N ALA A 18 -24.26 -11.57 13.79
CA ALA A 18 -23.85 -10.19 14.09
C ALA A 18 -22.50 -10.10 14.81
N SER A 19 -22.22 -11.02 15.74
CA SER A 19 -20.92 -11.08 16.42
C SER A 19 -19.78 -11.53 15.50
N CYS A 20 -20.04 -12.48 14.60
CA CYS A 20 -19.03 -12.88 13.60
C CYS A 20 -18.82 -11.80 12.53
N LEU A 21 -19.87 -11.08 12.11
CA LEU A 21 -19.76 -9.98 11.16
C LEU A 21 -19.07 -8.76 11.79
N MET A 22 -19.27 -8.50 13.08
CA MET A 22 -18.59 -7.42 13.79
C MET A 22 -17.11 -7.77 14.06
N GLN A 23 -16.78 -9.03 14.33
CA GLN A 23 -15.39 -9.48 14.42
C GLN A 23 -14.71 -9.54 13.04
N ALA A 24 -15.41 -9.90 11.98
CA ALA A 24 -14.89 -9.83 10.62
C ALA A 24 -14.72 -8.39 10.13
N ALA A 25 -15.62 -7.46 10.50
CA ALA A 25 -15.48 -6.05 10.20
C ALA A 25 -14.34 -5.40 11.01
N LEU A 26 -14.14 -5.79 12.26
CA LEU A 26 -12.99 -5.38 13.06
C LEU A 26 -11.68 -6.00 12.52
N ALA A 27 -11.71 -7.24 12.03
CA ALA A 27 -10.56 -7.84 11.38
C ALA A 27 -10.24 -7.21 10.01
N GLN A 28 -11.23 -6.69 9.30
CA GLN A 28 -11.03 -5.96 8.03
C GLN A 28 -10.68 -4.48 8.23
N SER A 29 -10.96 -3.89 9.38
CA SER A 29 -10.52 -2.55 9.77
C SER A 29 -9.20 -2.55 10.56
N THR A 30 -8.66 -3.70 10.91
CA THR A 30 -7.31 -3.81 11.46
C THR A 30 -6.30 -3.62 10.35
N SER A 31 -6.16 -2.50 9.93
CA SER A 31 -5.14 -2.00 9.06
C SER A 31 -3.82 -2.05 9.79
N LYS A 32 -2.91 -2.37 9.39
CA LYS A 32 -1.65 -2.10 8.82
C LYS A 32 -0.70 -1.49 9.82
N THR A 33 0.15 -2.31 10.37
CA THR A 33 1.17 -1.96 11.33
C THR A 33 2.45 -1.64 10.60
N THR A 34 2.98 -0.46 10.77
CA THR A 34 4.34 -0.17 10.35
C THR A 34 5.28 -0.64 11.45
N PRO A 35 6.20 -1.57 11.19
CA PRO A 35 7.26 -1.87 12.14
C PRO A 35 8.01 -0.58 12.47
N ARG A 36 8.41 -0.42 13.72
CA ARG A 36 9.31 0.68 14.06
C ARG A 36 10.64 0.48 13.36
N PRO A 37 11.31 1.55 12.91
CA PRO A 37 12.64 1.44 12.32
C PRO A 37 13.66 0.72 13.20
N LEU A 38 13.49 0.81 14.54
CA LEU A 38 14.36 0.13 15.52
C LEU A 38 14.08 -1.38 15.67
N ASP A 39 12.90 -1.84 15.24
CA ASP A 39 12.47 -3.23 15.38
C ASP A 39 12.67 -4.03 14.09
N GLN A 40 13.06 -3.37 13.01
CA GLN A 40 13.43 -4.02 11.77
C GLN A 40 14.89 -4.47 11.84
N PRO A 41 15.22 -5.69 11.46
CA PRO A 41 16.59 -6.05 11.16
C PRO A 41 17.10 -5.07 10.10
N GLN A 42 18.05 -4.21 10.47
CA GLN A 42 18.68 -3.33 9.50
C GLN A 42 19.46 -4.22 8.52
N PRO A 43 19.30 -4.04 7.21
CA PRO A 43 20.22 -4.66 6.26
C PRO A 43 21.65 -4.28 6.64
N PRO A 44 22.65 -5.15 6.39
CA PRO A 44 24.03 -4.83 6.68
C PRO A 44 24.41 -3.47 6.09
N ALA A 45 25.10 -2.63 6.86
CA ALA A 45 25.50 -1.31 6.41
C ALA A 45 26.25 -1.41 5.07
N GLY A 46 25.76 -0.73 4.04
CA GLY A 46 26.29 -0.75 2.67
C GLY A 46 25.64 -1.77 1.72
N ALA A 47 24.65 -2.54 2.17
CA ALA A 47 23.82 -3.38 1.29
C ALA A 47 22.46 -2.69 1.07
N GLY A 48 22.18 -2.29 -0.17
CA GLY A 48 20.89 -1.71 -0.55
C GLY A 48 20.95 -0.24 -0.99
N PRO A 49 19.79 0.33 -1.39
CA PRO A 49 19.70 1.68 -1.95
C PRO A 49 20.01 2.74 -0.89
N GLY A 50 20.85 3.73 -1.27
CA GLY A 50 21.11 4.90 -0.45
C GLY A 50 19.91 5.86 -0.39
N ALA A 51 19.97 6.83 0.54
CA ALA A 51 18.89 7.80 0.78
C ALA A 51 18.45 8.53 -0.50
N ASP A 52 19.37 8.92 -1.36
CA ASP A 52 19.05 9.61 -2.63
C ASP A 52 18.24 8.71 -3.58
N THR A 53 18.55 7.43 -3.65
CA THR A 53 17.78 6.45 -4.45
C THR A 53 16.38 6.27 -3.90
N ILE A 54 16.27 6.15 -2.57
CA ILE A 54 14.97 6.03 -1.88
C ILE A 54 14.13 7.29 -2.13
N HIS A 55 14.69 8.48 -1.97
CA HIS A 55 13.98 9.73 -2.24
C HIS A 55 13.56 9.84 -3.71
N ALA A 56 14.45 9.52 -4.65
CA ALA A 56 14.13 9.52 -6.08
C ALA A 56 13.05 8.49 -6.44
N TRP A 57 12.97 7.37 -5.73
CA TRP A 57 11.90 6.40 -5.88
C TRP A 57 10.57 6.93 -5.31
N GLN A 58 10.60 7.52 -4.11
CA GLN A 58 9.43 8.15 -3.49
C GLN A 58 8.85 9.31 -4.32
N ASP A 59 9.69 10.05 -5.03
CA ASP A 59 9.29 11.21 -5.84
C ASP A 59 8.51 10.84 -7.10
N ARG A 60 8.59 9.58 -7.56
CA ARG A 60 7.86 9.08 -8.75
C ARG A 60 6.36 9.03 -8.57
N LYS A 61 5.86 8.70 -7.42
CA LYS A 61 4.48 8.71 -6.95
C LYS A 61 3.48 7.82 -7.70
N PHE A 62 3.56 7.72 -9.04
CA PHE A 62 2.57 7.04 -9.86
C PHE A 62 3.21 6.16 -10.92
N GLY A 63 2.80 4.89 -11.00
CA GLY A 63 3.32 3.90 -11.94
C GLY A 63 2.24 2.97 -12.48
N MET A 64 2.62 2.23 -13.56
CA MET A 64 1.80 1.18 -14.16
C MET A 64 2.26 -0.19 -13.67
N PHE A 65 1.32 -1.04 -13.28
CA PHE A 65 1.53 -2.46 -13.13
C PHE A 65 0.94 -3.18 -14.33
N ILE A 66 1.56 -4.27 -14.78
CA ILE A 66 1.05 -5.07 -15.88
C ILE A 66 1.04 -6.54 -15.45
N HIS A 67 -0.16 -7.12 -15.33
CA HIS A 67 -0.32 -8.55 -15.13
C HIS A 67 -0.65 -9.19 -16.49
N PHE A 68 0.34 -9.86 -17.08
CA PHE A 68 0.26 -10.49 -18.39
C PHE A 68 0.90 -11.88 -18.37
N GLY A 69 0.30 -12.84 -19.07
CA GLY A 69 0.78 -14.23 -19.11
C GLY A 69 -0.22 -15.17 -19.78
N LEU A 70 0.01 -16.49 -19.66
CA LEU A 70 -0.88 -17.51 -20.25
C LEU A 70 -2.33 -17.38 -19.77
N TYR A 71 -2.55 -16.93 -18.54
CA TYR A 71 -3.88 -16.68 -17.98
C TYR A 71 -4.68 -15.61 -18.75
N SER A 72 -4.00 -14.73 -19.49
CA SER A 72 -4.66 -13.74 -20.34
C SER A 72 -5.37 -14.39 -21.52
N LEU A 73 -4.86 -15.52 -22.06
CA LEU A 73 -5.58 -16.30 -23.08
C LEU A 73 -6.88 -16.87 -22.55
N ALA A 74 -6.86 -17.37 -21.32
CA ALA A 74 -8.05 -17.91 -20.69
C ALA A 74 -9.08 -16.82 -20.34
N GLY A 75 -8.63 -15.60 -20.03
CA GLY A 75 -9.48 -14.45 -19.74
C GLY A 75 -10.51 -14.69 -18.64
N GLY A 76 -10.17 -15.48 -17.61
CA GLY A 76 -11.08 -15.85 -16.53
C GLY A 76 -12.19 -16.85 -16.94
N VAL A 77 -12.03 -17.53 -18.07
CA VAL A 77 -13.00 -18.52 -18.59
C VAL A 77 -12.32 -19.86 -18.81
N TRP A 78 -12.94 -20.95 -18.34
CA TRP A 78 -12.47 -22.30 -18.63
C TRP A 78 -13.62 -23.22 -19.04
N ASN A 79 -13.42 -23.95 -20.15
CA ASN A 79 -14.47 -24.82 -20.75
C ASN A 79 -15.81 -24.09 -20.93
N GLY A 80 -15.80 -22.83 -21.39
CA GLY A 80 -16.97 -22.01 -21.62
C GLY A 80 -17.68 -21.50 -20.35
N LYS A 81 -17.09 -21.69 -19.18
CA LYS A 81 -17.65 -21.22 -17.89
C LYS A 81 -16.76 -20.14 -17.29
N HIS A 82 -17.40 -19.11 -16.72
CA HIS A 82 -16.68 -18.11 -15.93
C HIS A 82 -16.09 -18.76 -14.67
N VAL A 83 -14.84 -18.37 -14.34
CA VAL A 83 -14.17 -18.73 -13.10
C VAL A 83 -14.18 -17.48 -12.24
N ASP A 84 -15.10 -17.44 -11.28
CA ASP A 84 -15.44 -16.26 -10.46
C ASP A 84 -14.97 -16.38 -8.99
N ASN A 85 -14.43 -17.54 -8.59
CA ASN A 85 -13.95 -17.85 -7.25
C ASN A 85 -12.48 -17.48 -7.04
N GLY A 86 -12.03 -16.33 -7.55
CA GLY A 86 -10.65 -15.85 -7.39
C GLY A 86 -10.19 -14.98 -8.55
N TYR A 87 -8.92 -14.67 -8.56
CA TYR A 87 -8.30 -13.84 -9.57
C TYR A 87 -8.08 -14.60 -10.89
N SER A 88 -8.24 -13.93 -12.04
CA SER A 88 -8.10 -14.56 -13.35
C SER A 88 -6.65 -15.04 -13.63
N GLU A 89 -5.66 -14.34 -13.12
CA GLU A 89 -4.24 -14.76 -13.21
C GLU A 89 -3.92 -16.00 -12.38
N GLN A 90 -4.79 -16.37 -11.46
CA GLN A 90 -4.71 -17.60 -10.67
C GLN A 90 -5.67 -18.69 -11.17
N ILE A 91 -6.10 -18.63 -12.43
CA ILE A 91 -7.07 -19.57 -12.99
C ILE A 91 -6.62 -21.02 -12.89
N LEU A 92 -5.31 -21.28 -12.96
CA LEU A 92 -4.73 -22.62 -12.77
C LEU A 92 -5.09 -23.21 -11.38
N ALA A 93 -5.18 -22.36 -10.35
CA ALA A 93 -5.55 -22.77 -9.00
C ALA A 93 -7.07 -22.79 -8.78
N ASN A 94 -7.81 -21.88 -9.43
CA ASN A 94 -9.21 -21.62 -9.16
C ASN A 94 -10.19 -22.39 -10.04
N ALA A 95 -9.74 -22.89 -11.21
CA ALA A 95 -10.55 -23.72 -12.09
C ALA A 95 -10.25 -25.22 -11.89
N PRO A 96 -11.18 -26.15 -12.21
CA PRO A 96 -10.91 -27.58 -12.28
C PRO A 96 -10.06 -27.91 -13.52
N LEU A 97 -8.86 -27.37 -13.57
CA LEU A 97 -7.98 -27.29 -14.72
C LEU A 97 -6.75 -28.19 -14.50
N PRO A 98 -6.59 -29.28 -15.27
CA PRO A 98 -5.37 -30.08 -15.19
C PRO A 98 -4.14 -29.26 -15.58
N PRO A 99 -3.05 -29.29 -14.81
CA PRO A 99 -1.84 -28.50 -15.08
C PRO A 99 -1.32 -28.62 -16.51
N LYS A 100 -1.29 -29.84 -17.08
CA LYS A 100 -0.87 -30.06 -18.45
C LYS A 100 -1.73 -29.37 -19.51
N GLN A 101 -3.03 -29.15 -19.22
CA GLN A 101 -3.89 -28.41 -20.15
C GLN A 101 -3.59 -26.91 -20.07
N TYR A 102 -3.24 -26.39 -18.90
CA TYR A 102 -2.79 -25.02 -18.76
C TYR A 102 -1.42 -24.81 -19.45
N GLU A 103 -0.47 -25.71 -19.22
CA GLU A 103 0.84 -25.68 -19.88
C GLU A 103 0.71 -25.66 -21.42
N ALA A 104 -0.25 -26.39 -21.97
CA ALA A 104 -0.52 -26.44 -23.41
C ALA A 104 -0.96 -25.09 -24.00
N LEU A 105 -1.42 -24.12 -23.16
CA LEU A 105 -1.70 -22.76 -23.60
C LEU A 105 -0.45 -22.04 -24.13
N ALA A 106 0.75 -22.43 -23.69
CA ALA A 106 2.00 -21.87 -24.21
C ALA A 106 2.10 -22.04 -25.72
N GLY A 107 1.65 -23.16 -26.27
CA GLY A 107 1.61 -23.42 -27.73
C GLY A 107 0.60 -22.54 -28.50
N GLN A 108 -0.25 -21.79 -27.80
CA GLN A 108 -1.22 -20.84 -28.36
C GLN A 108 -0.88 -19.38 -28.04
N PHE A 109 0.15 -19.14 -27.20
CA PHE A 109 0.52 -17.81 -26.77
C PHE A 109 1.34 -17.10 -27.84
N ASP A 110 0.65 -16.29 -28.64
CA ASP A 110 1.22 -15.50 -29.72
C ASP A 110 0.72 -14.05 -29.67
N PRO A 111 1.17 -13.24 -28.70
CA PRO A 111 0.68 -11.90 -28.48
C PRO A 111 1.21 -10.88 -29.51
N VAL A 112 0.79 -11.07 -30.77
CA VAL A 112 1.24 -10.25 -31.91
C VAL A 112 0.89 -8.77 -31.82
N HIS A 113 -0.10 -8.43 -30.97
CA HIS A 113 -0.49 -7.03 -30.73
C HIS A 113 0.19 -6.42 -29.49
N PHE A 114 1.11 -7.13 -28.84
CA PHE A 114 1.92 -6.54 -27.77
C PHE A 114 2.84 -5.46 -28.34
N ASP A 115 2.47 -4.20 -28.11
CA ASP A 115 3.23 -3.04 -28.55
C ASP A 115 3.82 -2.30 -27.35
N PRO A 116 5.10 -2.54 -27.02
CA PRO A 116 5.74 -1.95 -25.83
C PRO A 116 5.89 -0.43 -25.94
N ASP A 117 6.09 0.13 -27.12
CA ASP A 117 6.20 1.59 -27.30
C ASP A 117 4.83 2.27 -27.11
N ALA A 118 3.73 1.66 -27.58
CA ALA A 118 2.38 2.15 -27.32
C ALA A 118 2.01 2.06 -25.82
N ILE A 119 2.40 1.00 -25.12
CA ILE A 119 2.21 0.86 -23.68
C ILE A 119 2.98 1.96 -22.92
N VAL A 120 4.22 2.21 -23.27
CA VAL A 120 5.03 3.29 -22.68
C VAL A 120 4.43 4.67 -22.97
N ALA A 121 3.95 4.90 -24.20
CA ALA A 121 3.28 6.14 -24.56
C ALA A 121 2.00 6.36 -23.74
N LEU A 122 1.19 5.31 -23.56
CA LEU A 122 -0.02 5.33 -22.73
C LEU A 122 0.29 5.63 -21.25
N ALA A 123 1.30 4.96 -20.68
CA ALA A 123 1.75 5.21 -19.32
C ALA A 123 2.21 6.67 -19.12
N LYS A 124 2.98 7.20 -20.06
CA LYS A 124 3.41 8.63 -20.06
C LYS A 124 2.22 9.58 -20.18
N ALA A 125 1.29 9.28 -21.07
CA ALA A 125 0.06 10.07 -21.24
C ALA A 125 -0.79 10.09 -19.97
N ALA A 126 -0.84 8.97 -19.22
CA ALA A 126 -1.47 8.89 -17.91
C ALA A 126 -0.71 9.66 -16.80
N GLY A 127 0.53 10.11 -17.05
CA GLY A 127 1.39 10.75 -16.06
C GLY A 127 2.25 9.79 -15.24
N MET A 128 2.32 8.53 -15.60
CA MET A 128 3.12 7.52 -14.86
C MET A 128 4.62 7.73 -15.09
N LYS A 129 5.43 7.37 -14.10
CA LYS A 129 6.89 7.55 -14.09
C LYS A 129 7.67 6.23 -14.14
N PHE A 130 7.01 5.12 -13.95
CA PHE A 130 7.59 3.78 -14.01
C PHE A 130 6.56 2.75 -14.43
N ILE A 131 7.06 1.59 -14.91
CA ILE A 131 6.26 0.42 -15.28
C ILE A 131 6.87 -0.80 -14.58
N VAL A 132 6.03 -1.66 -14.03
CA VAL A 132 6.37 -2.98 -13.50
C VAL A 132 5.56 -4.02 -14.25
N ILE A 133 6.20 -5.08 -14.77
CA ILE A 133 5.52 -6.19 -15.47
C ILE A 133 5.78 -7.52 -14.77
N THR A 134 4.80 -8.42 -14.80
CA THR A 134 4.99 -9.80 -14.34
C THR A 134 6.01 -10.52 -15.21
N ALA A 135 7.29 -10.56 -14.78
CA ALA A 135 8.30 -11.37 -15.47
C ALA A 135 8.00 -12.86 -15.31
N LYS A 136 7.60 -13.29 -14.11
CA LYS A 136 7.06 -14.62 -13.80
C LYS A 136 5.96 -14.50 -12.74
N HIS A 137 4.78 -15.04 -13.05
CA HIS A 137 3.69 -15.17 -12.08
C HIS A 137 3.72 -16.55 -11.40
N HIS A 138 2.75 -16.89 -10.55
CA HIS A 138 2.72 -18.14 -9.77
C HIS A 138 2.61 -19.39 -10.64
N ASP A 139 2.04 -19.28 -11.84
CA ASP A 139 1.93 -20.36 -12.83
C ASP A 139 3.27 -20.83 -13.39
N GLY A 140 4.36 -20.10 -13.07
CA GLY A 140 5.72 -20.42 -13.48
C GLY A 140 6.06 -20.08 -14.92
N PHE A 141 5.12 -19.51 -15.69
CA PHE A 141 5.40 -19.09 -17.07
C PHE A 141 6.20 -17.78 -17.08
N ASN A 142 7.28 -17.77 -17.84
CA ASN A 142 8.22 -16.65 -17.89
C ASN A 142 7.98 -15.80 -19.14
N LEU A 143 7.75 -14.49 -18.96
CA LEU A 143 7.65 -13.53 -20.06
C LEU A 143 9.03 -13.09 -20.59
N PHE A 144 10.11 -13.63 -20.06
CA PHE A 144 11.50 -13.35 -20.41
C PHE A 144 12.24 -14.62 -20.79
N HIS A 145 13.30 -14.48 -21.58
CA HIS A 145 14.18 -15.61 -21.89
C HIS A 145 14.99 -16.00 -20.67
N THR A 146 14.86 -17.24 -20.25
CA THR A 146 15.61 -17.82 -19.14
C THR A 146 16.21 -19.14 -19.53
N ALA A 147 17.46 -19.37 -19.18
CA ALA A 147 18.14 -20.65 -19.38
C ALA A 147 17.70 -21.74 -18.38
N GLN A 148 16.90 -21.34 -17.37
CA GLN A 148 16.51 -22.24 -16.29
C GLN A 148 15.36 -23.18 -16.67
N THR A 149 14.54 -22.78 -17.65
CA THR A 149 13.42 -23.60 -18.15
C THR A 149 13.01 -23.16 -19.56
N PRO A 150 12.58 -24.07 -20.44
CA PRO A 150 12.00 -23.73 -21.74
C PRO A 150 10.55 -23.19 -21.61
N TYR A 151 9.95 -23.16 -20.40
CA TYR A 151 8.60 -22.65 -20.15
C TYR A 151 8.62 -21.12 -20.10
N ASN A 152 8.92 -20.52 -21.26
CA ASN A 152 9.06 -19.07 -21.43
C ASN A 152 8.58 -18.64 -22.83
N THR A 153 8.42 -17.34 -23.04
CA THR A 153 7.89 -16.78 -24.29
C THR A 153 8.78 -17.04 -25.50
N VAL A 154 10.09 -17.16 -25.31
CA VAL A 154 11.05 -17.36 -26.43
C VAL A 154 11.11 -18.80 -26.90
N ASP A 155 11.24 -19.73 -25.96
CA ASP A 155 11.48 -21.14 -26.27
C ASP A 155 10.18 -21.95 -26.39
N GLY A 156 9.19 -21.61 -25.55
CA GLY A 156 7.95 -22.40 -25.35
C GLY A 156 6.74 -21.95 -26.16
N THR A 157 6.81 -20.85 -26.93
CA THR A 157 5.66 -20.28 -27.63
C THR A 157 5.90 -20.03 -29.11
N PRO A 158 4.86 -19.88 -29.94
CA PRO A 158 5.00 -19.42 -31.32
C PRO A 158 5.46 -17.96 -31.43
N TYR A 159 5.27 -17.11 -30.40
CA TYR A 159 5.69 -15.72 -30.37
C TYR A 159 7.19 -15.52 -30.48
N ARG A 160 8.01 -16.38 -29.83
CA ARG A 160 9.46 -16.40 -29.89
C ARG A 160 10.19 -15.09 -29.64
N ARG A 161 9.59 -14.20 -28.87
CA ARG A 161 10.16 -12.89 -28.50
C ARG A 161 10.15 -12.73 -26.99
N ASP A 162 11.05 -11.89 -26.48
CA ASP A 162 11.22 -11.61 -25.06
C ASP A 162 10.43 -10.35 -24.68
N ILE A 163 9.24 -10.53 -24.12
CA ILE A 163 8.32 -9.46 -23.75
C ILE A 163 8.93 -8.51 -22.72
N VAL A 164 9.64 -9.06 -21.74
CA VAL A 164 10.29 -8.26 -20.68
C VAL A 164 11.39 -7.39 -21.29
N LYS A 165 12.19 -7.95 -22.21
CA LYS A 165 13.25 -7.21 -22.90
C LYS A 165 12.69 -6.09 -23.77
N GLU A 166 11.66 -6.36 -24.53
CA GLU A 166 11.02 -5.39 -25.40
C GLU A 166 10.46 -4.20 -24.61
N LEU A 167 9.80 -4.49 -23.48
CA LEU A 167 9.25 -3.44 -22.63
C LEU A 167 10.34 -2.66 -21.87
N ALA A 168 11.40 -3.33 -21.40
CA ALA A 168 12.54 -2.68 -20.78
C ALA A 168 13.21 -1.68 -21.73
N ASP A 169 13.44 -2.11 -22.97
CA ASP A 169 14.04 -1.27 -24.03
C ASP A 169 13.12 -0.09 -24.39
N ALA A 170 11.81 -0.32 -24.47
CA ALA A 170 10.83 0.75 -24.72
C ALA A 170 10.78 1.76 -23.55
N CYS A 171 10.83 1.29 -22.31
CA CYS A 171 10.92 2.16 -21.13
C CYS A 171 12.18 3.03 -21.18
N ALA A 172 13.32 2.45 -21.54
CA ALA A 172 14.58 3.19 -21.69
C ALA A 172 14.47 4.28 -22.78
N ARG A 173 13.92 3.93 -23.95
CA ARG A 173 13.67 4.91 -25.03
C ARG A 173 12.68 6.00 -24.60
N GLY A 174 11.63 5.61 -23.90
CA GLY A 174 10.56 6.52 -23.43
C GLY A 174 10.91 7.34 -22.21
N GLY A 175 12.03 7.05 -21.52
CA GLY A 175 12.46 7.74 -20.30
C GLY A 175 11.65 7.36 -19.05
N LEU A 176 10.96 6.22 -19.05
CA LEU A 176 10.32 5.64 -17.86
C LEU A 176 11.28 4.72 -17.12
N LYS A 177 11.10 4.62 -15.81
CA LYS A 177 11.78 3.59 -15.03
C LYS A 177 11.10 2.25 -15.24
N PHE A 178 11.90 1.18 -15.27
CA PHE A 178 11.42 -0.17 -15.50
C PHE A 178 11.63 -1.04 -14.25
N GLY A 179 10.66 -1.84 -13.91
CA GLY A 179 10.69 -2.82 -12.83
C GLY A 179 10.04 -4.13 -13.25
N VAL A 180 10.26 -5.17 -12.47
CA VAL A 180 9.70 -6.49 -12.69
C VAL A 180 9.00 -7.01 -11.44
N TYR A 181 7.85 -7.63 -11.63
CA TYR A 181 7.22 -8.49 -10.63
C TYR A 181 7.76 -9.92 -10.77
N TYR A 182 8.02 -10.53 -9.63
CA TYR A 182 8.60 -11.87 -9.58
C TYR A 182 7.96 -12.69 -8.45
N SER A 183 7.17 -13.71 -8.80
CA SER A 183 6.65 -14.68 -7.85
C SER A 183 7.77 -15.56 -7.30
N THR A 184 7.87 -15.66 -5.98
CA THR A 184 8.86 -16.54 -5.33
C THR A 184 8.44 -18.00 -5.33
N ILE A 185 7.14 -18.28 -5.49
CA ILE A 185 6.61 -19.63 -5.74
C ILE A 185 6.50 -19.89 -7.23
N ASP A 186 6.42 -21.16 -7.60
CA ASP A 186 6.30 -21.60 -8.99
C ASP A 186 5.54 -22.93 -9.02
N TRP A 187 4.34 -22.88 -9.55
CA TRP A 187 3.45 -24.05 -9.61
C TRP A 187 3.82 -25.05 -10.71
N HIS A 188 4.74 -24.68 -11.60
CA HIS A 188 5.21 -25.52 -12.70
C HIS A 188 6.57 -26.18 -12.40
N HIS A 189 7.42 -25.55 -11.59
CA HIS A 189 8.78 -26.05 -11.31
C HIS A 189 8.74 -27.40 -10.60
N PRO A 190 9.54 -28.43 -11.04
CA PRO A 190 9.50 -29.77 -10.47
C PRO A 190 9.84 -29.88 -8.98
N GLY A 191 10.52 -28.91 -8.40
CA GLY A 191 10.77 -28.79 -6.96
C GLY A 191 9.94 -27.71 -6.32
N GLY A 192 9.00 -27.13 -7.07
CA GLY A 192 8.09 -26.08 -6.61
C GLY A 192 6.90 -26.65 -5.86
N ASN A 193 6.10 -25.75 -5.34
CA ASN A 193 4.90 -26.10 -4.59
C ASN A 193 3.72 -26.27 -5.52
N THR A 194 2.84 -27.21 -5.20
CA THR A 194 1.59 -27.34 -5.94
C THR A 194 0.68 -26.16 -5.64
N TYR A 195 -0.08 -25.71 -6.64
CA TYR A 195 -1.06 -24.62 -6.51
C TYR A 195 -2.14 -24.88 -5.44
N ILE A 196 -2.29 -26.15 -5.00
CA ILE A 196 -3.30 -26.56 -4.00
C ILE A 196 -2.97 -26.08 -2.58
N GLU A 197 -1.71 -25.76 -2.29
CA GLU A 197 -1.24 -25.45 -0.94
C GLU A 197 -1.30 -23.94 -0.59
N GLY A 198 -1.67 -23.10 -1.55
CA GLY A 198 -1.90 -21.67 -1.32
C GLY A 198 -0.69 -20.76 -1.51
N ASN A 199 -0.81 -19.54 -1.03
CA ASN A 199 0.10 -18.45 -1.35
C ASN A 199 1.32 -18.37 -0.41
N SER A 200 1.31 -19.12 0.69
CA SER A 200 2.35 -19.13 1.74
C SER A 200 3.19 -20.38 1.77
N ASN A 201 3.37 -21.00 0.63
CA ASN A 201 4.16 -22.22 0.53
C ASN A 201 5.64 -21.97 0.89
N PRO A 202 6.28 -22.85 1.66
CA PRO A 202 7.71 -22.81 1.90
C PRO A 202 8.50 -22.87 0.58
N ILE A 203 9.59 -22.13 0.50
CA ILE A 203 10.51 -22.17 -0.64
C ILE A 203 11.49 -23.33 -0.44
N THR A 204 11.48 -24.31 -1.34
CA THR A 204 12.44 -25.41 -1.29
C THR A 204 13.85 -24.94 -1.69
N PRO A 205 14.92 -25.65 -1.28
CA PRO A 205 16.27 -25.29 -1.73
C PRO A 205 16.43 -25.29 -3.25
N ALA A 206 15.74 -26.19 -3.96
CA ALA A 206 15.75 -26.23 -5.43
C ALA A 206 15.06 -25.00 -6.02
N GLN A 207 13.90 -24.60 -5.47
CA GLN A 207 13.19 -23.40 -5.87
C GLN A 207 13.98 -22.13 -5.55
N GLU A 208 14.69 -22.07 -4.42
CA GLU A 208 15.59 -20.96 -4.11
C GLU A 208 16.70 -20.82 -5.13
N ALA A 209 17.40 -21.92 -5.45
CA ALA A 209 18.46 -21.90 -6.45
C ALA A 209 17.96 -21.46 -7.84
N PHE A 210 16.78 -21.94 -8.24
CA PHE A 210 16.11 -21.55 -9.47
C PHE A 210 15.78 -20.05 -9.48
N ASN A 211 15.16 -19.53 -8.41
CA ASN A 211 14.83 -18.13 -8.28
C ASN A 211 16.07 -17.23 -8.33
N VAL A 212 17.15 -17.60 -7.62
CA VAL A 212 18.42 -16.86 -7.63
C VAL A 212 19.05 -16.83 -9.03
N ALA A 213 19.00 -17.95 -9.76
CA ALA A 213 19.51 -17.99 -11.14
C ALA A 213 18.70 -17.05 -12.06
N GLN A 214 17.38 -17.07 -11.99
CA GLN A 214 16.52 -16.18 -12.77
C GLN A 214 16.68 -14.70 -12.38
N LEU A 215 16.84 -14.39 -11.09
CA LEU A 215 17.13 -13.01 -10.65
C LEU A 215 18.45 -12.49 -11.24
N LYS A 216 19.48 -13.35 -11.33
CA LYS A 216 20.75 -12.98 -11.98
C LYS A 216 20.57 -12.70 -13.47
N GLU A 217 19.74 -13.48 -14.17
CA GLU A 217 19.41 -13.23 -15.58
C GLU A 217 18.67 -11.90 -15.76
N LEU A 218 17.63 -11.65 -14.96
CA LEU A 218 16.86 -10.41 -15.01
C LEU A 218 17.72 -9.17 -14.72
N LEU A 219 18.57 -9.24 -13.69
CA LEU A 219 19.42 -8.11 -13.31
C LEU A 219 20.64 -7.94 -14.24
N GLY A 220 21.05 -8.99 -14.95
CA GLY A 220 22.20 -8.95 -15.86
C GLY A 220 21.86 -8.52 -17.30
N ASN A 221 20.64 -8.81 -17.80
CA ASN A 221 20.35 -8.77 -19.22
C ASN A 221 19.34 -7.69 -19.64
N TYR A 222 18.62 -7.07 -18.70
CA TYR A 222 17.48 -6.20 -18.98
C TYR A 222 17.74 -4.72 -18.70
N GLY A 223 19.00 -4.35 -18.47
CA GLY A 223 19.40 -2.99 -18.13
C GLY A 223 19.08 -2.62 -16.68
N PRO A 224 19.00 -1.33 -16.34
CA PRO A 224 18.72 -0.88 -14.98
C PRO A 224 17.30 -1.23 -14.55
N ILE A 225 17.15 -2.05 -13.53
CA ILE A 225 15.88 -2.40 -12.90
C ILE A 225 15.63 -1.43 -11.73
N ALA A 226 14.55 -0.67 -11.79
CA ALA A 226 14.25 0.34 -10.76
C ALA A 226 13.64 -0.27 -9.50
N GLU A 227 12.87 -1.34 -9.64
CA GLU A 227 12.32 -2.10 -8.53
C GLU A 227 12.03 -3.55 -8.91
N ILE A 228 12.22 -4.47 -7.96
CA ILE A 228 11.74 -5.84 -8.03
C ILE A 228 10.57 -5.99 -7.06
N TRP A 229 9.44 -6.36 -7.61
CA TRP A 229 8.22 -6.60 -6.89
C TRP A 229 8.09 -8.11 -6.62
N PHE A 230 8.71 -8.56 -5.51
CA PHE A 230 8.52 -9.94 -5.03
C PHE A 230 7.11 -10.16 -4.56
N ASP A 231 6.63 -11.39 -4.70
CA ASP A 231 5.31 -11.78 -4.22
C ASP A 231 5.25 -13.24 -3.81
N MET A 232 4.33 -13.55 -2.90
CA MET A 232 3.97 -14.88 -2.46
C MET A 232 5.09 -15.66 -1.75
N GLY A 233 4.76 -16.86 -1.33
CA GLY A 233 5.68 -17.77 -0.65
C GLY A 233 5.92 -17.44 0.82
N LYS A 234 6.63 -18.36 1.45
CA LYS A 234 7.09 -18.24 2.83
C LYS A 234 8.58 -18.61 2.91
N PRO A 235 9.45 -17.74 2.40
CA PRO A 235 10.88 -17.96 2.51
C PRO A 235 11.32 -17.93 3.97
N THR A 236 12.36 -18.67 4.30
CA THR A 236 13.07 -18.51 5.57
C THR A 236 13.79 -17.15 5.60
N PRO A 237 14.17 -16.63 6.80
CA PRO A 237 14.97 -15.41 6.88
C PRO A 237 16.26 -15.46 6.05
N ALA A 238 16.92 -16.62 5.98
CA ALA A 238 18.12 -16.80 5.17
C ALA A 238 17.83 -16.69 3.67
N GLN A 239 16.71 -17.24 3.20
CA GLN A 239 16.30 -17.17 1.79
C GLN A 239 15.93 -15.74 1.38
N SER A 240 15.15 -15.03 2.21
CA SER A 240 14.84 -13.61 1.96
C SER A 240 16.10 -12.76 1.89
N ALA A 241 17.03 -12.97 2.82
CA ALA A 241 18.33 -12.29 2.82
C ALA A 241 19.15 -12.64 1.56
N HIS A 242 19.13 -13.89 1.11
CA HIS A 242 19.84 -14.32 -0.10
C HIS A 242 19.25 -13.68 -1.37
N PHE A 243 17.92 -13.59 -1.48
CA PHE A 243 17.27 -12.87 -2.59
C PHE A 243 17.65 -11.38 -2.58
N ALA A 244 17.51 -10.71 -1.44
CA ALA A 244 17.85 -9.30 -1.31
C ALA A 244 19.33 -9.02 -1.61
N GLN A 245 20.24 -9.83 -1.06
CA GLN A 245 21.68 -9.72 -1.33
C GLN A 245 22.02 -9.96 -2.81
N THR A 246 21.37 -10.93 -3.47
CA THR A 246 21.55 -11.17 -4.91
C THR A 246 21.18 -9.94 -5.72
N VAL A 247 20.05 -9.30 -5.40
CA VAL A 247 19.60 -8.08 -6.08
C VAL A 247 20.58 -6.93 -5.85
N HIS A 248 20.90 -6.61 -4.62
CA HIS A 248 21.73 -5.45 -4.29
C HIS A 248 23.20 -5.63 -4.69
N ALA A 249 23.70 -6.88 -4.74
CA ALA A 249 25.06 -7.15 -5.24
C ALA A 249 25.21 -6.86 -6.74
N LEU A 250 24.15 -7.08 -7.53
CA LEU A 250 24.17 -6.87 -8.97
C LEU A 250 23.72 -5.43 -9.35
N GLN A 251 22.70 -4.93 -8.69
CA GLN A 251 22.16 -3.59 -8.90
C GLN A 251 21.83 -2.92 -7.56
N PRO A 252 22.78 -2.22 -6.91
CA PRO A 252 22.61 -1.63 -5.56
C PRO A 252 21.49 -0.58 -5.45
N GLN A 253 21.04 -0.02 -6.58
CA GLN A 253 19.98 1.00 -6.62
C GLN A 253 18.58 0.42 -6.88
N THR A 254 18.45 -0.89 -7.06
CA THR A 254 17.15 -1.54 -7.26
C THR A 254 16.40 -1.60 -5.93
N MET A 255 15.20 -1.06 -5.90
CA MET A 255 14.32 -1.12 -4.72
C MET A 255 13.62 -2.50 -4.65
N ILE A 256 13.59 -3.09 -3.48
CA ILE A 256 13.00 -4.41 -3.24
C ILE A 256 11.69 -4.26 -2.47
N SER A 257 10.60 -4.88 -2.96
CA SER A 257 9.31 -4.87 -2.28
C SER A 257 9.34 -5.65 -0.95
N GLY A 258 8.53 -5.22 0.01
CA GLY A 258 8.40 -5.88 1.31
C GLY A 258 7.95 -7.33 1.24
N ARG A 259 7.34 -7.76 0.13
CA ARG A 259 6.94 -9.16 -0.07
C ARG A 259 8.11 -10.11 -0.44
N VAL A 260 9.37 -9.65 -0.36
CA VAL A 260 10.53 -10.54 -0.19
C VAL A 260 10.55 -11.16 1.21
N TRP A 261 9.75 -10.62 2.11
CA TRP A 261 9.49 -11.01 3.49
C TRP A 261 10.69 -10.87 4.45
N ASN A 262 10.49 -11.24 5.69
CA ASN A 262 11.49 -11.24 6.76
C ASN A 262 12.22 -9.90 6.90
N TYR A 263 11.51 -8.79 6.63
CA TYR A 263 12.03 -7.41 6.74
C TYR A 263 13.23 -7.10 5.84
N GLN A 264 13.36 -7.81 4.72
CA GLN A 264 14.44 -7.61 3.76
C GLN A 264 14.06 -6.65 2.61
N GLY A 265 12.83 -6.13 2.59
CA GLY A 265 12.37 -5.19 1.57
C GLY A 265 12.77 -3.74 1.89
N ASP A 266 13.05 -2.95 0.85
CA ASP A 266 13.39 -1.53 0.93
C ASP A 266 12.15 -0.64 1.05
N PHE A 267 10.98 -1.13 0.63
CA PHE A 267 9.70 -0.44 0.79
C PHE A 267 8.59 -1.39 1.23
N ALA A 268 7.70 -0.89 2.06
CA ALA A 268 6.53 -1.63 2.49
C ALA A 268 5.50 -1.74 1.36
N VAL A 269 4.83 -2.88 1.28
CA VAL A 269 3.72 -3.10 0.36
C VAL A 269 2.42 -3.17 1.15
N MET A 270 1.41 -2.44 0.68
CA MET A 270 0.07 -2.53 1.26
C MET A 270 -0.63 -3.80 0.77
N GLY A 271 -1.73 -4.16 1.44
CA GLY A 271 -2.60 -5.23 0.95
C GLY A 271 -3.14 -4.93 -0.44
N ASP A 272 -3.51 -5.97 -1.17
CA ASP A 272 -4.10 -5.84 -2.50
C ASP A 272 -5.30 -4.89 -2.48
N ASN A 273 -5.26 -3.90 -3.37
CA ASN A 273 -6.28 -2.85 -3.46
C ASN A 273 -6.56 -2.10 -2.15
N SER A 274 -5.58 -2.01 -1.25
CA SER A 274 -5.75 -1.31 0.02
C SER A 274 -4.72 -0.21 0.25
N GLU A 275 -5.14 0.82 0.97
CA GLU A 275 -4.33 1.96 1.37
C GLU A 275 -4.36 2.09 2.90
N PRO A 276 -3.30 2.64 3.53
CA PRO A 276 -3.32 2.94 4.96
C PRO A 276 -4.22 4.14 5.23
N ASP A 277 -4.74 4.22 6.44
CA ASP A 277 -5.54 5.36 6.89
C ASP A 277 -4.68 6.55 7.38
N VAL A 278 -3.38 6.33 7.54
CA VAL A 278 -2.43 7.32 8.08
C VAL A 278 -1.13 7.34 7.29
N GLY A 279 -0.45 8.48 7.31
CA GLY A 279 0.86 8.64 6.69
C GLY A 279 1.96 7.86 7.40
N MET A 280 2.83 7.21 6.61
CA MET A 280 3.97 6.46 7.11
C MET A 280 5.29 7.17 6.79
N GLU A 281 6.30 7.00 7.64
CA GLU A 281 7.63 7.56 7.42
C GLU A 281 8.48 6.72 6.46
N GLN A 282 8.35 5.39 6.55
CA GLN A 282 9.08 4.48 5.68
C GLN A 282 8.58 4.57 4.22
N PRO A 283 9.40 4.27 3.23
CA PRO A 283 8.97 4.11 1.85
C PRO A 283 7.88 3.03 1.73
N TRP A 284 6.83 3.29 0.97
CA TRP A 284 5.76 2.32 0.78
C TRP A 284 5.02 2.50 -0.56
N GLN A 285 4.37 1.44 -1.00
CA GLN A 285 3.63 1.41 -2.25
C GLN A 285 2.28 0.71 -2.07
N ALA A 286 1.24 1.30 -2.65
CA ALA A 286 -0.10 0.73 -2.72
C ALA A 286 -0.36 0.14 -4.11
N PRO A 287 -0.42 -1.19 -4.26
CA PRO A 287 -0.84 -1.82 -5.49
C PRO A 287 -2.35 -1.79 -5.63
N ALA A 288 -2.82 -1.39 -6.80
CA ALA A 288 -4.22 -1.31 -7.13
C ALA A 288 -4.51 -1.89 -8.50
N SER A 289 -5.59 -2.64 -8.61
CA SER A 289 -6.16 -3.05 -9.90
C SER A 289 -7.35 -2.19 -10.27
N MET A 290 -7.62 -2.02 -11.56
CA MET A 290 -8.83 -1.31 -12.01
C MET A 290 -10.11 -2.01 -11.57
N PHE A 291 -10.03 -3.33 -11.37
CA PHE A 291 -11.11 -4.16 -10.88
C PHE A 291 -10.63 -4.99 -9.69
N PRO A 292 -11.09 -4.73 -8.45
CA PRO A 292 -10.58 -5.40 -7.25
C PRO A 292 -10.65 -6.94 -7.28
N GLN A 293 -11.40 -7.51 -8.21
CA GLN A 293 -11.61 -8.94 -8.35
C GLN A 293 -10.60 -9.63 -9.27
N THR A 294 -9.66 -8.89 -9.90
CA THR A 294 -8.68 -9.47 -10.83
C THR A 294 -7.51 -8.54 -11.09
N TRP A 295 -6.32 -9.10 -11.30
CA TRP A 295 -5.14 -8.39 -11.82
C TRP A 295 -4.94 -8.70 -13.31
N GLY A 296 -5.03 -9.98 -13.69
CA GLY A 296 -5.01 -10.40 -15.09
C GLY A 296 -6.31 -10.08 -15.84
N TYR A 297 -6.24 -10.17 -17.18
CA TYR A 297 -7.39 -9.99 -18.06
C TYR A 297 -8.56 -10.89 -17.67
N ARG A 298 -9.75 -10.30 -17.62
CA ARG A 298 -11.01 -11.00 -17.39
C ARG A 298 -12.01 -10.58 -18.47
N SER A 299 -12.33 -11.48 -19.41
CA SER A 299 -13.11 -11.16 -20.59
C SER A 299 -14.55 -10.71 -20.29
N TRP A 300 -15.15 -11.24 -19.23
CA TRP A 300 -16.52 -10.95 -18.79
C TRP A 300 -16.60 -9.83 -17.73
N GLN A 301 -15.51 -9.11 -17.47
CA GLN A 301 -15.51 -7.98 -16.56
C GLN A 301 -16.39 -6.84 -17.08
N ALA A 302 -17.29 -6.33 -16.24
CA ALA A 302 -18.11 -5.17 -16.60
C ALA A 302 -17.26 -3.92 -16.81
N ARG A 303 -17.40 -3.25 -17.97
CA ARG A 303 -16.59 -2.10 -18.40
C ARG A 303 -17.49 -1.01 -18.98
N ASN A 304 -18.37 -0.45 -18.15
CA ASN A 304 -19.45 0.44 -18.58
C ASN A 304 -19.39 1.87 -18.03
N ASP A 305 -18.46 2.18 -17.09
CA ASP A 305 -18.32 3.51 -16.48
C ASP A 305 -16.85 3.95 -16.45
N VAL A 306 -16.38 4.53 -17.55
CA VAL A 306 -15.02 5.09 -17.65
C VAL A 306 -14.88 6.27 -16.71
N SER A 307 -15.82 7.21 -16.66
CA SER A 307 -15.67 8.44 -15.90
C SER A 307 -15.70 8.20 -14.39
N GLY A 308 -16.53 7.29 -13.91
CA GLY A 308 -16.51 6.86 -12.50
C GLY A 308 -15.20 6.20 -12.13
N LYS A 309 -14.68 5.32 -12.99
CA LYS A 309 -13.41 4.64 -12.77
C LYS A 309 -12.20 5.61 -12.79
N VAL A 310 -12.22 6.63 -13.63
CA VAL A 310 -11.23 7.73 -13.61
C VAL A 310 -11.25 8.45 -12.26
N ARG A 311 -12.43 8.84 -11.77
CA ARG A 311 -12.57 9.52 -10.47
C ARG A 311 -12.14 8.65 -9.30
N GLU A 312 -12.50 7.38 -9.32
CA GLU A 312 -12.06 6.40 -8.31
C GLU A 312 -10.54 6.35 -8.21
N ASN A 313 -9.85 6.17 -9.35
CA ASN A 313 -8.39 6.04 -9.35
C ASN A 313 -7.66 7.35 -9.05
N ILE A 314 -8.19 8.51 -9.45
CA ILE A 314 -7.65 9.81 -9.03
C ILE A 314 -7.78 9.97 -7.51
N THR A 315 -8.93 9.60 -6.93
CA THR A 315 -9.14 9.67 -5.48
C THR A 315 -8.15 8.78 -4.74
N ARG A 316 -7.94 7.54 -5.20
CA ARG A 316 -6.95 6.62 -4.62
C ARG A 316 -5.53 7.15 -4.75
N LEU A 317 -5.14 7.64 -5.93
CA LEU A 317 -3.83 8.25 -6.16
C LEU A 317 -3.57 9.41 -5.18
N VAL A 318 -4.51 10.35 -5.08
CA VAL A 318 -4.40 11.50 -4.18
C VAL A 318 -4.31 11.05 -2.72
N ARG A 319 -5.14 10.10 -2.30
CA ARG A 319 -5.12 9.54 -0.94
C ARG A 319 -3.78 8.90 -0.63
N VAL A 320 -3.25 8.05 -1.51
CA VAL A 320 -1.96 7.38 -1.33
C VAL A 320 -0.82 8.41 -1.23
N VAL A 321 -0.78 9.38 -2.15
CA VAL A 321 0.28 10.38 -2.18
C VAL A 321 0.22 11.33 -0.99
N SER A 322 -0.99 11.71 -0.55
CA SER A 322 -1.17 12.55 0.65
C SER A 322 -0.70 11.85 1.93
N GLN A 323 -0.64 10.53 1.93
CA GLN A 323 -0.10 9.71 3.02
C GLN A 323 1.39 9.34 2.83
N GLY A 324 2.03 9.87 1.77
CA GLY A 324 3.47 9.71 1.51
C GLY A 324 3.87 8.51 0.64
N GLY A 325 2.91 7.73 0.14
CA GLY A 325 3.16 6.53 -0.65
C GLY A 325 3.33 6.75 -2.14
N ASN A 326 3.67 5.67 -2.83
CA ASN A 326 3.60 5.54 -4.28
C ASN A 326 2.38 4.69 -4.66
N TYR A 327 1.67 5.09 -5.70
CA TYR A 327 0.52 4.38 -6.24
C TYR A 327 0.90 3.66 -7.52
N ILE A 328 0.67 2.36 -7.59
CA ILE A 328 0.88 1.56 -8.79
C ILE A 328 -0.44 0.97 -9.25
N LEU A 329 -0.90 1.38 -10.46
CA LEU A 329 -2.18 0.99 -11.02
C LEU A 329 -2.01 -0.06 -12.11
N ASN A 330 -2.69 -1.18 -11.95
CA ASN A 330 -2.59 -2.33 -12.82
C ASN A 330 -3.48 -2.23 -14.06
N ILE A 331 -2.94 -2.74 -15.18
CA ILE A 331 -3.68 -3.14 -16.37
C ILE A 331 -3.48 -4.64 -16.61
N GLY A 332 -4.48 -5.27 -17.25
CA GLY A 332 -4.43 -6.68 -17.64
C GLY A 332 -4.61 -6.82 -19.16
N PRO A 333 -3.53 -6.88 -19.96
CA PRO A 333 -3.62 -7.05 -21.41
C PRO A 333 -4.37 -8.33 -21.82
N GLU A 334 -5.05 -8.28 -22.95
CA GLU A 334 -5.70 -9.44 -23.58
C GLU A 334 -4.68 -10.49 -24.02
N GLY A 335 -5.13 -11.71 -24.28
CA GLY A 335 -4.22 -12.82 -24.63
C GLY A 335 -3.42 -12.59 -25.91
N ASP A 336 -3.89 -11.73 -26.82
CA ASP A 336 -3.17 -11.32 -28.02
C ASP A 336 -2.15 -10.18 -27.80
N GLY A 337 -2.03 -9.69 -26.56
CA GLY A 337 -1.11 -8.62 -26.16
C GLY A 337 -1.70 -7.22 -26.23
N SER A 338 -2.92 -7.02 -26.74
CA SER A 338 -3.54 -5.71 -26.82
C SER A 338 -3.94 -5.18 -25.44
N VAL A 339 -3.80 -3.86 -25.24
CA VAL A 339 -4.33 -3.19 -24.05
C VAL A 339 -5.85 -3.06 -24.18
N VAL A 340 -6.57 -3.45 -23.15
CA VAL A 340 -8.03 -3.36 -23.11
C VAL A 340 -8.47 -1.90 -23.35
N PRO A 341 -9.34 -1.62 -24.36
CA PRO A 341 -9.70 -0.24 -24.70
C PRO A 341 -10.29 0.57 -23.54
N TYR A 342 -11.05 -0.07 -22.67
CA TYR A 342 -11.58 0.57 -21.46
C TYR A 342 -10.47 1.02 -20.51
N GLU A 343 -9.46 0.19 -20.28
CA GLU A 343 -8.34 0.51 -19.40
C GLU A 343 -7.50 1.67 -19.98
N ALA A 344 -7.29 1.66 -21.31
CA ALA A 344 -6.64 2.76 -22.00
C ALA A 344 -7.43 4.09 -21.86
N GLN A 345 -8.77 4.07 -21.99
CA GLN A 345 -9.60 5.25 -21.79
C GLN A 345 -9.54 5.78 -20.35
N VAL A 346 -9.55 4.88 -19.36
CA VAL A 346 -9.39 5.27 -17.94
C VAL A 346 -8.04 5.94 -17.71
N LEU A 347 -6.95 5.36 -18.23
CA LEU A 347 -5.61 5.93 -18.11
C LEU A 347 -5.51 7.30 -18.79
N GLN A 348 -6.10 7.47 -19.97
CA GLN A 348 -6.17 8.77 -20.66
C GLN A 348 -6.93 9.82 -19.84
N GLY A 349 -8.05 9.44 -19.22
CA GLY A 349 -8.83 10.31 -18.34
C GLY A 349 -8.05 10.73 -17.09
N ILE A 350 -7.31 9.81 -16.47
CA ILE A 350 -6.39 10.14 -15.37
C ILE A 350 -5.32 11.11 -15.86
N GLY A 351 -4.76 10.87 -17.05
CA GLY A 351 -3.74 11.72 -17.66
C GLY A 351 -4.19 13.16 -17.89
N GLN A 352 -5.44 13.37 -18.32
CA GLN A 352 -6.02 14.72 -18.47
C GLN A 352 -6.04 15.48 -17.13
N TRP A 353 -6.36 14.80 -16.04
CA TRP A 353 -6.31 15.37 -14.71
C TRP A 353 -4.86 15.63 -14.26
N MET A 354 -3.94 14.68 -14.52
CA MET A 354 -2.53 14.77 -14.16
C MET A 354 -1.79 15.89 -14.90
N GLN A 355 -2.12 16.18 -16.18
CA GLN A 355 -1.55 17.29 -16.92
C GLN A 355 -1.75 18.63 -16.22
N ARG A 356 -2.87 18.80 -15.54
CA ARG A 356 -3.20 20.02 -14.80
C ARG A 356 -2.66 20.01 -13.37
N ASN A 357 -2.68 18.84 -12.72
CA ASN A 357 -2.50 18.73 -11.28
C ASN A 357 -1.23 17.97 -10.86
N GLY A 358 -0.42 17.50 -11.78
CA GLY A 358 0.76 16.66 -11.51
C GLY A 358 1.80 17.33 -10.61
N GLU A 359 1.90 18.66 -10.61
CA GLU A 359 2.75 19.42 -9.68
C GLU A 359 2.43 19.11 -8.22
N ALA A 360 1.16 18.91 -7.91
CA ALA A 360 0.70 18.58 -6.56
C ALA A 360 0.91 17.11 -6.17
N ILE A 361 1.37 16.28 -7.10
CA ILE A 361 1.59 14.84 -6.93
C ILE A 361 3.08 14.51 -6.81
N TYR A 362 3.88 14.84 -7.84
CA TYR A 362 5.28 14.42 -7.91
C TYR A 362 6.17 15.18 -6.92
N ALA A 363 7.20 14.49 -6.41
CA ALA A 363 8.19 15.05 -5.49
C ALA A 363 7.58 15.72 -4.24
N THR A 364 6.37 15.34 -3.87
CA THR A 364 5.71 15.82 -2.66
C THR A 364 5.91 14.87 -1.48
N ARG A 365 5.63 15.36 -0.28
CA ARG A 365 5.70 14.62 0.98
C ARG A 365 4.30 14.49 1.59
N LYS A 366 4.15 13.61 2.56
CA LYS A 366 2.88 13.38 3.25
C LYS A 366 2.35 14.66 3.91
N GLN A 367 1.02 14.71 4.03
CA GLN A 367 0.38 15.79 4.78
C GLN A 367 0.72 15.70 6.28
N PRO A 368 0.95 16.82 6.95
CA PRO A 368 1.19 16.85 8.39
C PRO A 368 -0.11 16.96 9.21
N PHE A 369 -1.26 16.94 8.54
CA PHE A 369 -2.56 17.11 9.16
C PHE A 369 -3.19 15.77 9.50
N PRO A 370 -4.09 15.71 10.49
CA PRO A 370 -5.07 14.64 10.63
C PRO A 370 -6.03 14.64 9.43
N ALA A 371 -7.15 13.96 9.51
CA ALA A 371 -8.16 14.03 8.47
C ALA A 371 -8.65 15.49 8.27
N LEU A 372 -8.59 15.97 7.03
CA LEU A 372 -9.14 17.28 6.63
C LEU A 372 -10.59 17.09 6.18
N ASP A 373 -11.49 17.98 6.60
CA ASP A 373 -12.93 17.91 6.32
C ASP A 373 -13.28 18.09 4.83
N PHE A 374 -12.38 18.75 4.08
CA PHE A 374 -12.53 19.01 2.64
C PHE A 374 -11.82 18.00 1.74
N GLY A 375 -10.90 17.17 2.27
CA GLY A 375 -10.15 16.21 1.45
C GLY A 375 -8.73 15.93 1.93
N TYR A 376 -7.73 16.27 1.09
CA TYR A 376 -6.35 15.84 1.29
C TYR A 376 -5.37 16.99 1.07
N ALA A 377 -4.12 16.79 1.51
CA ALA A 377 -3.04 17.73 1.22
C ALA A 377 -1.73 16.98 0.87
N THR A 378 -0.84 17.66 0.15
CA THR A 378 0.56 17.24 -0.03
C THR A 378 1.49 18.42 0.19
N VAL A 379 2.69 18.15 0.68
CA VAL A 379 3.70 19.17 0.93
C VAL A 379 4.78 19.12 -0.15
N GLY A 380 4.83 20.14 -0.99
CA GLY A 380 5.92 20.35 -1.93
C GLY A 380 7.05 21.19 -1.34
N PRO A 381 8.15 21.40 -2.08
CA PRO A 381 9.29 22.17 -1.60
C PRO A 381 8.96 23.62 -1.25
N HIS A 382 7.99 24.22 -1.96
CA HIS A 382 7.65 25.63 -1.86
C HIS A 382 6.15 25.91 -1.74
N ALA A 383 5.34 24.87 -1.62
CA ALA A 383 3.90 25.00 -1.52
C ALA A 383 3.25 23.84 -0.79
N LEU A 384 2.14 24.13 -0.13
CA LEU A 384 1.16 23.15 0.30
C LEU A 384 0.07 23.06 -0.77
N TYR A 385 -0.25 21.85 -1.23
CA TYR A 385 -1.29 21.58 -2.20
C TYR A 385 -2.49 20.96 -1.50
N LEU A 386 -3.68 21.53 -1.74
CA LEU A 386 -4.93 21.16 -1.08
C LEU A 386 -5.90 20.58 -2.11
N PHE A 387 -6.22 19.31 -1.98
CA PHE A 387 -7.14 18.60 -2.87
C PHE A 387 -8.55 18.62 -2.27
N VAL A 388 -9.50 19.23 -2.97
CA VAL A 388 -10.86 19.38 -2.47
C VAL A 388 -11.75 18.29 -3.05
N SER A 389 -12.01 17.25 -2.26
CA SER A 389 -12.94 16.17 -2.61
C SER A 389 -14.38 16.48 -2.21
N LYS A 390 -14.55 17.36 -1.21
CA LYS A 390 -15.83 17.82 -0.71
C LYS A 390 -15.75 19.32 -0.40
N MET A 391 -16.62 20.10 -1.00
CA MET A 391 -16.68 21.54 -0.73
C MET A 391 -17.20 21.78 0.69
N PRO A 392 -16.48 22.52 1.55
CA PRO A 392 -16.96 22.90 2.88
C PRO A 392 -18.21 23.78 2.81
N ALA A 393 -19.11 23.60 3.77
CA ALA A 393 -20.40 24.32 3.80
C ALA A 393 -20.25 25.84 4.00
N ASP A 394 -19.19 26.27 4.68
CA ASP A 394 -18.87 27.69 4.91
C ASP A 394 -18.05 28.31 3.77
N GLY A 395 -17.72 27.53 2.72
CA GLY A 395 -16.92 27.98 1.58
C GLY A 395 -15.46 28.26 1.92
N ARG A 396 -14.91 27.64 2.97
CA ARG A 396 -13.54 27.85 3.42
C ARG A 396 -12.79 26.53 3.59
N LEU A 397 -11.51 26.52 3.23
CA LEU A 397 -10.60 25.42 3.59
C LEU A 397 -9.95 25.74 4.93
N HIS A 398 -10.13 24.87 5.90
CA HIS A 398 -9.53 25.01 7.23
C HIS A 398 -8.33 24.07 7.38
N LEU A 399 -7.19 24.62 7.79
CA LEU A 399 -5.95 23.90 8.06
C LEU A 399 -5.63 24.00 9.55
N PRO A 400 -6.04 23.01 10.34
CA PRO A 400 -5.89 23.07 11.79
C PRO A 400 -4.43 22.99 12.21
N GLY A 401 -4.10 23.63 13.31
CA GLY A 401 -2.80 23.53 13.96
C GLY A 401 -1.66 24.27 13.26
N VAL A 402 -1.87 24.91 12.13
CA VAL A 402 -0.81 25.68 11.45
C VAL A 402 -0.41 26.88 12.32
N THR A 403 0.88 26.98 12.64
CA THR A 403 1.46 28.04 13.48
C THR A 403 2.74 28.57 12.83
N ASP A 404 3.11 29.83 13.14
CA ASP A 404 4.42 30.42 12.79
C ASP A 404 4.88 30.16 11.33
N THR A 405 3.92 30.01 10.41
CA THR A 405 4.18 29.76 9.00
C THR A 405 3.77 30.96 8.16
N ALA A 406 4.70 31.47 7.37
CA ALA A 406 4.43 32.55 6.43
C ALA A 406 3.99 32.01 5.07
N PHE A 407 2.87 32.51 4.55
CA PHE A 407 2.29 32.11 3.28
C PHE A 407 2.30 33.24 2.23
N GLY A 408 2.27 32.83 0.97
CA GLY A 408 1.82 33.68 -0.13
C GLY A 408 0.30 33.71 -0.23
N ARG A 409 -0.21 34.36 -1.28
CA ARG A 409 -1.66 34.33 -1.57
C ARG A 409 -2.04 32.95 -2.13
N ALA A 410 -3.11 32.37 -1.61
CA ALA A 410 -3.64 31.11 -2.11
C ALA A 410 -4.28 31.30 -3.49
N TYR A 411 -4.12 30.32 -4.37
CA TYR A 411 -4.74 30.30 -5.70
C TYR A 411 -5.13 28.87 -6.09
N ARG A 412 -6.00 28.75 -7.08
CA ARG A 412 -6.31 27.45 -7.68
C ARG A 412 -5.22 27.07 -8.70
N LEU A 413 -4.73 25.85 -8.65
CA LEU A 413 -3.72 25.34 -9.58
C LEU A 413 -4.21 25.48 -11.03
N GLY A 414 -3.37 26.07 -11.89
CA GLY A 414 -3.72 26.49 -13.25
C GLY A 414 -4.34 27.89 -13.37
N PHE A 415 -4.68 28.57 -12.25
CA PHE A 415 -5.31 29.90 -12.25
C PHE A 415 -4.62 30.87 -11.27
N PRO A 416 -3.33 31.14 -11.39
CA PRO A 416 -2.56 31.91 -10.39
C PRO A 416 -2.98 33.38 -10.26
N ASN A 417 -3.65 33.95 -11.27
CA ASN A 417 -4.11 35.35 -11.25
C ASN A 417 -5.33 35.56 -10.35
N ALA A 418 -6.13 34.52 -10.11
CA ALA A 418 -7.22 34.57 -9.13
C ALA A 418 -6.67 34.09 -7.79
N SER A 419 -6.31 35.01 -6.91
CA SER A 419 -5.70 34.67 -5.62
C SER A 419 -6.36 35.39 -4.46
N VAL A 420 -6.35 34.77 -3.28
CA VAL A 420 -6.90 35.28 -2.03
C VAL A 420 -5.87 35.27 -0.91
N ASP A 421 -6.06 36.12 0.08
CA ASP A 421 -5.21 36.14 1.26
C ASP A 421 -5.57 34.98 2.20
N VAL A 422 -4.55 34.43 2.84
CA VAL A 422 -4.68 33.43 3.88
C VAL A 422 -5.04 34.14 5.19
N GLN A 423 -6.04 33.65 5.90
CA GLN A 423 -6.43 34.18 7.20
C GLN A 423 -5.92 33.24 8.29
N SER A 424 -5.23 33.80 9.26
CA SER A 424 -4.72 33.04 10.42
C SER A 424 -5.57 33.37 11.66
N ASP A 425 -5.79 32.38 12.49
CA ASP A 425 -6.42 32.50 13.80
C ASP A 425 -5.69 31.63 14.84
N LYS A 426 -6.25 31.52 16.05
CA LYS A 426 -5.66 30.73 17.15
C LYS A 426 -5.64 29.21 16.89
N ASP A 427 -6.50 28.73 16.00
CA ASP A 427 -6.71 27.30 15.73
C ASP A 427 -5.99 26.84 14.46
N GLY A 428 -5.48 27.79 13.63
CA GLY A 428 -4.76 27.48 12.41
C GLY A 428 -4.86 28.55 11.32
N VAL A 429 -5.08 28.11 10.07
CA VAL A 429 -5.29 29.02 8.94
C VAL A 429 -6.51 28.60 8.12
N SER A 430 -7.11 29.57 7.44
CA SER A 430 -8.23 29.33 6.53
C SER A 430 -8.12 30.12 5.24
N ILE A 431 -8.73 29.59 4.18
CA ILE A 431 -8.71 30.12 2.81
C ILE A 431 -10.15 30.20 2.31
N ALA A 432 -10.61 31.39 1.93
CA ALA A 432 -11.94 31.56 1.34
C ALA A 432 -11.94 31.11 -0.14
N LEU A 433 -12.91 30.32 -0.54
CA LEU A 433 -13.01 29.74 -1.89
C LEU A 433 -13.93 30.52 -2.83
N ASP A 434 -14.74 31.45 -2.35
CA ASP A 434 -15.77 32.19 -3.10
C ASP A 434 -15.25 32.80 -4.42
N ARG A 435 -14.00 33.29 -4.41
CA ARG A 435 -13.34 33.87 -5.59
C ARG A 435 -12.49 32.86 -6.38
N LEU A 436 -12.17 31.70 -5.80
CA LEU A 436 -11.27 30.70 -6.38
C LEU A 436 -12.04 29.58 -7.08
N ALA A 437 -13.27 29.32 -6.65
CA ALA A 437 -14.11 28.24 -7.17
C ALA A 437 -14.90 28.61 -8.43
N ALA A 438 -15.01 29.91 -8.78
CA ALA A 438 -15.88 30.40 -9.85
C ALA A 438 -15.49 29.92 -11.27
N ASN A 439 -14.26 29.48 -11.46
CA ASN A 439 -13.78 28.99 -12.75
C ASN A 439 -13.75 27.47 -12.74
N ASP A 440 -14.69 26.81 -13.47
CA ASP A 440 -14.76 25.36 -13.61
C ASP A 440 -15.30 24.63 -12.35
N ALA A 441 -16.53 25.00 -11.97
CA ALA A 441 -17.23 24.44 -10.82
C ALA A 441 -17.43 22.92 -10.91
N ASP A 442 -17.34 22.35 -12.13
CA ASP A 442 -17.54 20.91 -12.40
C ASP A 442 -16.23 20.10 -12.38
N ALA A 443 -15.07 20.73 -12.12
CA ALA A 443 -13.81 20.01 -12.10
C ALA A 443 -13.75 19.03 -10.93
N PHE A 444 -13.50 17.77 -11.26
CA PHE A 444 -13.30 16.73 -10.26
C PHE A 444 -12.00 17.00 -9.47
N MET A 445 -12.11 17.03 -8.14
CA MET A 445 -11.00 17.21 -7.20
C MET A 445 -10.07 18.39 -7.57
N PRO A 446 -10.56 19.64 -7.54
CA PRO A 446 -9.72 20.81 -7.78
C PRO A 446 -8.62 20.92 -6.73
N VAL A 447 -7.45 21.43 -7.16
CA VAL A 447 -6.28 21.63 -6.31
C VAL A 447 -6.07 23.11 -6.05
N PHE A 448 -5.90 23.48 -4.79
CA PHE A 448 -5.51 24.83 -4.39
C PHE A 448 -4.08 24.84 -3.88
N VAL A 449 -3.36 25.88 -4.26
CA VAL A 449 -1.94 26.08 -3.94
C VAL A 449 -1.84 27.14 -2.85
N LEU A 450 -1.12 26.79 -1.80
CA LEU A 450 -0.77 27.69 -0.72
C LEU A 450 0.76 27.84 -0.69
N PRO A 451 1.33 28.90 -1.33
CA PRO A 451 2.77 29.07 -1.40
C PRO A 451 3.38 29.26 -0.02
N LEU A 452 4.44 28.54 0.28
CA LEU A 452 5.21 28.63 1.52
C LEU A 452 6.34 29.66 1.35
N LYS A 453 6.44 30.60 2.27
CA LYS A 453 7.54 31.59 2.37
C LYS A 453 8.60 31.19 3.42
N GLY A 454 8.46 30.01 3.98
CA GLY A 454 9.34 29.42 4.98
C GLY A 454 8.90 28.02 5.35
N PRO A 455 9.47 27.41 6.38
CA PRO A 455 9.06 26.09 6.86
C PRO A 455 7.59 26.06 7.24
N LEU A 456 6.92 24.95 6.93
CA LEU A 456 5.56 24.66 7.39
C LEU A 456 5.63 24.09 8.81
N HIS A 457 5.00 24.80 9.75
CA HIS A 457 4.86 24.36 11.12
C HIS A 457 3.40 24.02 11.41
N VAL A 458 3.15 22.76 11.75
CA VAL A 458 1.82 22.29 12.12
C VAL A 458 1.91 21.67 13.50
N ARG A 459 1.11 22.21 14.44
CA ARG A 459 0.93 21.60 15.74
C ARG A 459 0.06 20.35 15.55
N PRO A 460 0.54 19.17 15.95
CA PRO A 460 -0.26 17.96 15.86
C PRO A 460 -1.56 18.10 16.67
N GLU A 461 -2.65 17.56 16.15
CA GLU A 461 -3.86 17.40 16.93
C GLU A 461 -3.60 16.42 18.07
N ALA A 462 -3.80 16.90 19.30
CA ALA A 462 -3.51 16.12 20.48
C ALA A 462 -4.79 15.94 21.31
N ILE A 463 -4.96 14.74 21.86
CA ILE A 463 -6.01 14.46 22.83
C ILE A 463 -5.76 15.32 24.07
N ALA A 464 -6.72 16.17 24.42
CA ALA A 464 -6.58 17.10 25.51
C ALA A 464 -6.52 16.38 26.87
N ALA A 465 -5.67 16.87 27.75
CA ALA A 465 -5.71 16.47 29.16
C ALA A 465 -6.97 17.03 29.84
N ALA A 466 -7.50 16.30 30.79
CA ALA A 466 -8.55 16.77 31.69
C ALA A 466 -8.04 17.89 32.62
N ALA A 467 -8.93 18.52 33.36
CA ALA A 467 -8.59 19.64 34.24
C ALA A 467 -7.57 19.28 35.35
N ASP A 468 -7.58 18.04 35.80
CA ASP A 468 -6.61 17.48 36.75
C ASP A 468 -5.28 17.03 36.10
N GLY A 469 -5.15 17.20 34.79
CA GLY A 469 -3.98 16.83 34.01
C GLY A 469 -3.96 15.35 33.59
N SER A 470 -4.99 14.57 33.91
CA SER A 470 -5.12 13.20 33.44
C SER A 470 -5.41 13.15 31.94
N ILE A 471 -4.99 12.06 31.28
CA ILE A 471 -5.20 11.86 29.84
C ILE A 471 -5.75 10.45 29.63
N HIS A 472 -6.83 10.35 28.85
CA HIS A 472 -7.47 9.07 28.55
C HIS A 472 -7.44 8.82 27.03
N LEU A 473 -6.63 7.85 26.61
CA LEU A 473 -6.41 7.49 25.22
C LEU A 473 -7.19 6.20 24.91
N GLN A 474 -8.30 6.30 24.22
CA GLN A 474 -9.08 5.14 23.82
C GLN A 474 -8.44 4.45 22.60
N ALA A 475 -8.46 3.14 22.55
CA ALA A 475 -7.96 2.37 21.42
C ALA A 475 -8.67 2.72 20.10
N ALA A 476 -9.96 3.07 20.18
CA ALA A 476 -10.74 3.54 19.02
C ALA A 476 -10.26 4.87 18.42
N GLN A 477 -9.49 5.66 19.17
CA GLN A 477 -8.89 6.92 18.71
C GLN A 477 -7.46 6.75 18.20
N ALA A 478 -6.90 5.53 18.33
CA ALA A 478 -5.54 5.24 17.91
C ALA A 478 -5.43 5.16 16.39
N GLN A 479 -4.26 5.50 15.90
CA GLN A 479 -3.88 5.20 14.52
C GLN A 479 -3.38 3.76 14.43
N HIS A 480 -3.80 3.05 13.39
CA HIS A 480 -3.48 1.63 13.17
C HIS A 480 -2.81 1.44 11.82
N TYR A 481 -1.79 0.61 11.72
CA TYR A 481 -1.17 0.25 10.43
C TYR A 481 -0.74 -1.21 10.36
N LEU A 482 -0.74 -1.72 9.13
CA LEU A 482 -0.32 -3.06 8.77
C LEU A 482 0.53 -2.99 7.50
N ASN A 483 1.67 -3.64 7.42
CA ASN A 483 2.42 -3.74 6.18
C ASN A 483 2.78 -5.20 5.84
N TYR A 484 3.09 -5.43 4.57
CA TYR A 484 3.51 -6.72 4.04
C TYR A 484 5.04 -6.75 3.88
N ASN A 485 5.76 -6.73 4.99
CA ASN A 485 7.20 -6.93 5.07
C ASN A 485 7.58 -7.88 6.21
N GLY A 486 6.62 -8.70 6.67
CA GLY A 486 6.81 -9.62 7.78
C GLY A 486 7.34 -10.99 7.36
N GLU A 487 6.93 -12.04 8.08
CA GLU A 487 7.44 -13.40 7.93
C GLU A 487 6.92 -14.16 6.70
N GLY A 488 5.95 -13.64 5.97
CA GLY A 488 5.35 -14.27 4.80
C GLY A 488 3.92 -13.82 4.57
N TYR A 489 3.28 -14.34 3.53
CA TYR A 489 1.96 -13.89 3.11
C TYR A 489 0.87 -14.06 4.19
N GLU A 490 0.90 -15.14 4.96
CA GLU A 490 -0.07 -15.40 6.05
C GLU A 490 0.26 -14.65 7.35
N ALA A 491 1.46 -14.10 7.46
CA ALA A 491 1.89 -13.30 8.60
C ALA A 491 2.51 -11.98 8.12
N PRO A 492 1.79 -11.19 7.33
CA PRO A 492 2.37 -10.02 6.68
C PRO A 492 2.71 -8.93 7.69
N ALA A 493 1.91 -8.79 8.71
CA ALA A 493 2.05 -7.76 9.70
C ALA A 493 2.56 -8.34 10.99
N THR A 494 3.81 -8.21 11.21
CA THR A 494 4.44 -8.69 12.44
C THR A 494 4.34 -7.71 13.59
N LEU A 495 3.96 -6.45 13.33
CA LEU A 495 3.81 -5.45 14.36
C LEU A 495 2.45 -4.76 14.28
N TYR A 496 1.69 -4.93 15.33
CA TYR A 496 0.50 -4.17 15.62
C TYR A 496 0.89 -2.93 16.44
N LYS A 497 0.46 -1.76 15.99
CA LYS A 497 0.80 -0.50 16.65
C LYS A 497 -0.47 0.32 16.88
N LEU A 498 -0.69 0.73 18.11
CA LEU A 498 -1.60 1.79 18.46
C LEU A 498 -0.79 3.05 18.73
N ALA A 499 -1.15 4.15 18.09
CA ALA A 499 -0.44 5.42 18.24
C ALA A 499 -1.42 6.57 18.51
N TRP A 500 -1.04 7.44 19.43
CA TRP A 500 -1.78 8.63 19.80
C TRP A 500 -0.85 9.83 19.98
N GLN A 501 -1.45 11.00 19.97
CA GLN A 501 -0.82 12.22 20.43
C GLN A 501 -1.67 12.84 21.54
N ALA A 502 -1.05 13.28 22.61
CA ALA A 502 -1.72 13.83 23.78
C ALA A 502 -1.12 15.16 24.24
N ASP A 503 -1.97 16.11 24.63
CA ASP A 503 -1.53 17.40 25.17
C ASP A 503 -1.13 17.26 26.66
N ALA A 504 0.00 16.63 26.90
CA ALA A 504 0.50 16.31 28.21
C ALA A 504 1.18 17.50 28.89
N LYS A 505 0.70 17.89 30.07
CA LYS A 505 1.17 19.05 30.83
C LYS A 505 2.29 18.68 31.83
N ALA A 506 2.32 17.46 32.36
CA ALA A 506 3.32 17.00 33.31
C ALA A 506 4.54 16.36 32.62
N SER A 507 5.64 16.22 33.37
CA SER A 507 6.84 15.53 32.93
C SER A 507 6.88 14.05 33.38
N SER A 508 6.01 13.68 34.33
CA SER A 508 5.93 12.31 34.85
C SER A 508 4.48 11.89 35.04
N TYR A 509 4.19 10.64 34.73
CA TYR A 509 2.86 10.05 34.83
C TYR A 509 2.93 8.63 35.37
N VAL A 510 1.83 8.22 36.00
CA VAL A 510 1.48 6.81 36.12
C VAL A 510 0.60 6.47 34.93
N ALA A 511 1.06 5.58 34.06
CA ALA A 511 0.29 5.07 32.92
C ALA A 511 -0.38 3.75 33.32
N THR A 512 -1.68 3.62 33.05
CA THR A 512 -2.46 2.40 33.20
C THR A 512 -2.93 1.97 31.82
N ILE A 513 -2.53 0.77 31.39
CA ILE A 513 -3.01 0.16 30.15
C ILE A 513 -4.18 -0.74 30.49
N HIS A 514 -5.34 -0.43 29.96
CA HIS A 514 -6.57 -1.21 30.12
C HIS A 514 -6.75 -2.14 28.93
N TYR A 515 -7.03 -3.41 29.20
CA TYR A 515 -7.24 -4.41 28.17
C TYR A 515 -8.21 -5.50 28.64
N THR A 516 -8.83 -6.20 27.71
CA THR A 516 -9.61 -7.40 28.04
C THR A 516 -8.73 -8.40 28.79
N ALA A 517 -9.31 -9.11 29.77
CA ALA A 517 -8.56 -10.08 30.55
C ALA A 517 -7.84 -11.08 29.64
N ALA A 518 -6.53 -11.17 29.80
CA ALA A 518 -5.70 -11.97 28.93
C ALA A 518 -6.02 -13.46 29.03
N ALA A 519 -6.27 -14.10 27.90
CA ALA A 519 -6.39 -15.55 27.80
C ALA A 519 -5.03 -16.25 28.00
N ARG A 520 -3.94 -15.55 27.63
CA ARG A 520 -2.54 -15.97 27.82
C ARG A 520 -1.66 -14.75 28.08
N PRO A 521 -0.51 -14.88 28.74
CA PRO A 521 0.41 -13.75 28.92
C PRO A 521 0.85 -13.16 27.58
N ALA A 522 0.92 -11.83 27.51
CA ALA A 522 1.45 -11.11 26.38
C ALA A 522 2.45 -10.04 26.85
N ARG A 523 3.42 -9.72 25.99
CA ARG A 523 4.38 -8.65 26.22
C ARG A 523 4.16 -7.53 25.23
N TRP A 524 4.19 -6.30 25.73
CA TRP A 524 3.99 -5.07 24.98
C TRP A 524 5.09 -4.08 25.30
N ASP A 525 5.31 -3.15 24.41
CA ASP A 525 6.16 -2.00 24.63
C ASP A 525 5.33 -0.74 24.54
N LEU A 526 5.22 -0.02 25.66
CA LEU A 526 4.69 1.34 25.68
C LEU A 526 5.85 2.30 25.39
N TRP A 527 5.66 3.19 24.45
CA TRP A 527 6.63 4.19 24.07
C TRP A 527 6.09 5.59 24.32
N ILE A 528 6.89 6.40 24.96
CA ILE A 528 6.56 7.81 25.23
C ILE A 528 7.68 8.66 24.65
N ASP A 529 7.36 9.50 23.65
CA ASP A 529 8.33 10.35 22.95
C ASP A 529 9.60 9.55 22.52
N GLY A 530 9.41 8.33 22.06
CA GLY A 530 10.47 7.42 21.63
C GLY A 530 11.17 6.63 22.74
N LYS A 531 10.88 6.89 24.02
CA LYS A 531 11.42 6.12 25.14
C LYS A 531 10.57 4.88 25.42
N ARG A 532 11.23 3.71 25.47
CA ARG A 532 10.59 2.39 25.64
C ARG A 532 10.33 2.07 27.11
N TYR A 533 9.14 1.52 27.37
CA TYR A 533 8.71 0.99 28.66
C TYR A 533 8.08 -0.41 28.44
N PRO A 534 8.79 -1.49 28.77
CA PRO A 534 8.25 -2.85 28.64
C PRO A 534 7.05 -3.08 29.55
N VAL A 535 6.03 -3.72 29.02
CA VAL A 535 4.78 -4.05 29.72
C VAL A 535 4.46 -5.53 29.48
N ALA A 536 3.99 -6.21 30.52
CA ALA A 536 3.58 -7.60 30.42
C ALA A 536 2.16 -7.77 30.97
N SER A 537 1.24 -8.33 30.16
CA SER A 537 -0.06 -8.73 30.67
C SER A 537 0.05 -10.06 31.43
N THR A 538 -0.76 -10.19 32.47
CA THR A 538 -0.87 -11.43 33.25
C THR A 538 -2.25 -12.04 33.00
N THR A 539 -2.32 -13.36 32.89
CA THR A 539 -3.60 -14.08 32.68
C THR A 539 -4.61 -13.70 33.77
N GLY A 540 -5.82 -13.33 33.33
CA GLY A 540 -6.93 -12.94 34.21
C GLY A 540 -6.86 -11.53 34.77
N VAL A 541 -5.83 -10.73 34.41
CA VAL A 541 -5.69 -9.31 34.79
C VAL A 541 -6.13 -8.43 33.62
N ALA A 542 -6.94 -7.40 33.90
CA ALA A 542 -7.49 -6.51 32.89
C ALA A 542 -6.75 -5.15 32.78
N SER A 543 -5.70 -4.93 33.56
CA SER A 543 -4.90 -3.71 33.46
C SER A 543 -3.47 -3.90 33.92
N GLN A 544 -2.59 -3.03 33.46
CA GLN A 544 -1.17 -2.97 33.85
C GLN A 544 -0.78 -1.51 34.11
N VAL A 545 -0.08 -1.31 35.21
CA VAL A 545 0.35 0.01 35.68
C VAL A 545 1.85 0.17 35.52
N ILE A 546 2.29 1.31 34.99
CA ILE A 546 3.71 1.65 34.81
C ILE A 546 3.99 3.14 35.05
N LYS A 547 5.11 3.44 35.67
CA LYS A 547 5.58 4.83 35.80
C LYS A 547 6.35 5.24 34.56
N VAL A 548 5.97 6.35 33.96
CA VAL A 548 6.59 6.88 32.75
C VAL A 548 7.02 8.33 32.94
N SER A 549 7.99 8.78 32.15
CA SER A 549 8.47 10.15 32.14
C SER A 549 8.78 10.59 30.73
N ARG A 550 8.62 11.89 30.47
CA ARG A 550 8.97 12.52 29.19
C ARG A 550 9.94 13.68 29.39
N ASP A 551 10.76 13.93 28.37
CA ASP A 551 11.59 15.13 28.29
C ASP A 551 10.82 16.23 27.54
N ARG A 552 10.22 17.16 28.29
CA ARG A 552 9.46 18.28 27.71
C ARG A 552 10.33 19.32 27.03
N VAL A 553 11.62 19.36 27.30
CA VAL A 553 12.56 20.27 26.64
C VAL A 553 12.89 19.75 25.25
N ALA A 554 13.18 18.45 25.14
CA ALA A 554 13.41 17.81 23.85
C ALA A 554 12.12 17.65 23.02
N HIS A 555 10.96 17.51 23.69
CA HIS A 555 9.64 17.33 23.06
C HIS A 555 8.64 18.36 23.57
N PRO A 556 8.71 19.62 23.12
CA PRO A 556 7.87 20.73 23.63
C PRO A 556 6.42 20.66 23.19
N TYR A 557 6.14 19.85 22.16
CA TYR A 557 4.78 19.69 21.59
C TYR A 557 4.01 18.56 22.26
N ALA A 558 3.02 17.99 21.55
CA ALA A 558 2.23 16.88 22.05
C ALA A 558 3.08 15.67 22.41
N MET A 559 2.70 14.96 23.47
CA MET A 559 3.29 13.69 23.85
C MET A 559 2.92 12.62 22.83
N GLN A 560 3.91 12.00 22.22
CA GLN A 560 3.69 10.84 21.37
C GLN A 560 3.61 9.58 22.23
N VAL A 561 2.53 8.84 22.07
CA VAL A 561 2.29 7.59 22.77
C VAL A 561 2.12 6.48 21.75
N GLU A 562 2.88 5.40 21.88
CA GLU A 562 2.73 4.24 21.03
C GLU A 562 2.68 2.98 21.90
N LEU A 563 1.84 2.02 21.52
CA LEU A 563 1.79 0.72 22.13
C LEU A 563 1.96 -0.34 21.05
N THR A 564 3.02 -1.14 21.19
CA THR A 564 3.36 -2.20 20.23
C THR A 564 3.52 -3.52 20.96
N PRO A 565 3.16 -4.69 20.38
CA PRO A 565 3.55 -5.97 20.93
C PRO A 565 5.06 -6.12 20.88
N SER A 566 5.63 -6.75 21.93
CA SER A 566 7.09 -7.02 21.99
C SER A 566 7.51 -8.19 21.09
N ALA A 567 6.55 -8.94 20.57
CA ALA A 567 6.75 -10.00 19.58
C ALA A 567 5.63 -9.90 18.51
N PRO A 568 5.92 -10.24 17.26
CA PRO A 568 4.94 -10.18 16.18
C PRO A 568 3.80 -11.20 16.40
N PHE A 569 2.62 -10.83 15.92
CA PHE A 569 1.46 -11.72 15.82
C PHE A 569 1.27 -12.18 14.38
N LYS A 570 0.82 -13.42 14.20
CA LYS A 570 0.46 -13.94 12.88
C LYS A 570 -0.90 -13.39 12.45
N GLN A 571 -1.06 -13.16 11.15
CA GLN A 571 -2.37 -12.81 10.60
C GLN A 571 -3.39 -13.93 10.93
N GLY A 572 -4.57 -13.54 11.43
CA GLY A 572 -5.59 -14.48 11.87
C GLY A 572 -5.34 -15.08 13.26
N GLU A 573 -4.18 -14.83 13.88
CA GLU A 573 -3.97 -15.18 15.28
C GLU A 573 -4.82 -14.27 16.18
N ALA A 574 -5.60 -14.85 17.09
CA ALA A 574 -6.33 -14.07 18.08
C ALA A 574 -5.34 -13.32 18.97
N LEU A 575 -5.51 -12.01 19.07
CA LEU A 575 -4.74 -11.20 20.01
C LEU A 575 -4.91 -11.78 21.43
N PRO A 576 -3.84 -11.98 22.19
CA PRO A 576 -3.94 -12.51 23.55
C PRO A 576 -4.68 -11.56 24.49
N VAL A 577 -4.71 -10.27 24.15
CA VAL A 577 -5.46 -9.20 24.80
C VAL A 577 -5.96 -8.21 23.76
N THR A 578 -7.13 -7.62 24.00
CA THR A 578 -7.60 -6.45 23.26
C THR A 578 -7.36 -5.22 24.14
N VAL A 579 -6.55 -4.29 23.67
CA VAL A 579 -6.32 -3.01 24.36
C VAL A 579 -7.58 -2.17 24.21
N GLU A 580 -8.06 -1.61 25.33
CA GLU A 580 -9.24 -0.75 25.39
C GLU A 580 -8.83 0.73 25.49
N ALA A 581 -7.87 1.02 26.37
CA ALA A 581 -7.40 2.39 26.60
C ALA A 581 -6.00 2.39 27.24
N VAL A 582 -5.35 3.57 27.16
CA VAL A 582 -4.19 3.92 28.00
C VAL A 582 -4.52 5.21 28.75
N GLU A 583 -4.48 5.16 30.06
CA GLU A 583 -4.75 6.29 30.93
C GLU A 583 -3.45 6.79 31.59
N PHE A 584 -3.27 8.10 31.64
CA PHE A 584 -2.12 8.75 32.27
C PHE A 584 -2.60 9.66 33.40
N VAL A 585 -2.10 9.43 34.61
CA VAL A 585 -2.32 10.30 35.77
C VAL A 585 -1.02 10.99 36.14
N PRO A 586 -0.99 12.34 36.24
CA PRO A 586 0.23 13.05 36.59
C PRO A 586 0.77 12.61 37.95
N VAL A 587 2.09 12.47 38.06
CA VAL A 587 2.75 12.32 39.36
C VAL A 587 2.97 13.73 39.92
N GLN A 588 2.39 13.99 41.10
CA GLN A 588 2.58 15.24 41.80
C GLN A 588 4.02 15.45 42.28
#